data_0ac3162004b77c8c47dea6d58058046d
#
_entry.id   0ac3162004b77c8c47dea6d58058046d
#
_cell.length_a   1.000
_cell.length_b   1.000
_cell.length_c   1.000
_cell.angle_alpha   90.00
_cell.angle_beta   90.00
_cell.angle_gamma   90.00
#
_symmetry.space_group_name_H-M   'P 1'
#
loop_
_entity.id
_entity.type
_entity.pdbx_description
1 polymer ?
#
loop_
_entity_poly.entity_id
_entity_poly.type
_entity_poly.pdbx_seq_one_letter_code
_entity_poly.pdbx_strand_id
1 'polypeptide(L)'
;MKPEFETTPKLGFGCMRLPLLDPADQKSIDIEQFKQMVDTFIEGGGTYFDTAFVYHEGTSERALKEALVDRYPRDAYTVATKCLAWAAPSAEEAKSNLATSLERLGLDYVDFYLLHNVGGERTAKFDAYGMWDFALDAKERGLVKNVGFSMHDGADALEALLTAHPQMDFVQLQVNYLDWDDPVVEARRCMEVAAAHGVPVVVMEPARGGRLVELPQRVADVLREANPDASLASWAYRFCYNLPNVLTVLSGMSNLDQVRQNVADYQANRPFSPEEQRAMDAAVETLRGMASVPCTNCRYCVKDCPQGVVIPTILGLLNLELMTENRAFVKGLYSWQAAPGPASTCIACGTCEAMCPQGIDIVHQLEVAAEHFE
;
A
#
# COMPACT_ATOMS: atom_id res chain seq x y z
N MET A 1 14.88 15.53 11.71
CA MET A 1 14.88 14.51 10.60
C MET A 1 16.33 14.26 10.21
N LYS A 2 16.69 13.03 9.81
CA LYS A 2 18.04 12.74 9.31
C LYS A 2 18.28 13.44 7.97
N PRO A 3 19.53 13.90 7.65
CA PRO A 3 19.82 14.60 6.39
C PRO A 3 19.40 13.82 5.13
N GLU A 4 19.62 12.51 5.12
CA GLU A 4 19.23 11.64 4.00
C GLU A 4 17.71 11.57 3.79
N PHE A 5 16.90 11.81 4.82
CA PHE A 5 15.44 11.86 4.70
C PHE A 5 14.95 13.16 4.09
N GLU A 6 15.67 14.26 4.33
CA GLU A 6 15.34 15.57 3.74
C GLU A 6 15.58 15.62 2.23
N THR A 7 16.50 14.81 1.74
CA THR A 7 16.84 14.71 0.30
C THR A 7 16.06 13.64 -0.43
N THR A 8 15.29 12.79 0.26
CA THR A 8 14.48 11.74 -0.37
C THR A 8 13.31 12.37 -1.14
N PRO A 9 13.14 12.05 -2.45
CA PRO A 9 11.99 12.52 -3.22
C PRO A 9 10.66 12.10 -2.60
N LYS A 10 9.66 12.98 -2.68
CA LYS A 10 8.33 12.68 -2.11
C LYS A 10 7.55 11.64 -2.91
N LEU A 11 7.94 11.31 -4.13
CA LEU A 11 7.36 10.21 -4.91
C LEU A 11 8.25 8.97 -4.77
N GLY A 12 7.70 7.88 -4.22
CA GLY A 12 8.30 6.56 -4.10
C GLY A 12 7.61 5.53 -5.00
N PHE A 13 8.37 4.58 -5.52
CA PHE A 13 7.86 3.48 -6.35
C PHE A 13 7.50 2.27 -5.47
N GLY A 14 6.20 1.94 -5.38
CA GLY A 14 5.71 0.75 -4.67
C GLY A 14 5.65 -0.47 -5.59
N CYS A 15 6.43 -1.51 -5.29
CA CYS A 15 6.53 -2.73 -6.09
C CYS A 15 5.47 -3.81 -5.74
N MET A 16 4.38 -3.46 -5.07
CA MET A 16 3.28 -4.38 -4.76
C MET A 16 2.35 -4.63 -5.95
N ARG A 17 2.36 -3.76 -6.96
CA ARG A 17 1.43 -3.79 -8.10
C ARG A 17 2.19 -3.68 -9.42
N LEU A 18 3.25 -4.47 -9.60
CA LEU A 18 4.05 -4.49 -10.83
C LEU A 18 3.20 -4.96 -12.03
N PRO A 19 3.58 -4.56 -13.26
CA PRO A 19 2.89 -5.02 -14.46
C PRO A 19 2.96 -6.55 -14.59
N LEU A 20 1.84 -7.18 -14.98
CA LEU A 20 1.75 -8.62 -15.16
C LEU A 20 1.46 -8.96 -16.61
N LEU A 21 2.07 -10.04 -17.11
CA LEU A 21 1.75 -10.64 -18.41
C LEU A 21 0.40 -11.37 -18.35
N ASP A 22 0.09 -12.01 -17.22
CA ASP A 22 -1.20 -12.61 -16.92
C ASP A 22 -1.71 -12.05 -15.57
N PRO A 23 -2.81 -11.29 -15.55
CA PRO A 23 -3.39 -10.75 -14.32
C PRO A 23 -3.78 -11.81 -13.27
N ALA A 24 -3.99 -13.05 -13.67
CA ALA A 24 -4.32 -14.17 -12.79
C ALA A 24 -3.07 -14.76 -12.11
N ASP A 25 -1.90 -14.62 -12.72
CA ASP A 25 -0.62 -15.11 -12.17
C ASP A 25 0.22 -13.96 -11.60
N GLN A 26 0.27 -13.86 -10.28
CA GLN A 26 1.04 -12.81 -9.59
C GLN A 26 2.56 -12.89 -9.81
N LYS A 27 3.08 -14.02 -10.30
CA LYS A 27 4.50 -14.19 -10.63
C LYS A 27 4.84 -13.80 -12.06
N SER A 28 3.85 -13.61 -12.92
CA SER A 28 4.03 -13.29 -14.34
C SER A 28 4.40 -11.82 -14.58
N ILE A 29 5.37 -11.31 -13.83
CA ILE A 29 5.78 -9.90 -13.96
C ILE A 29 6.28 -9.63 -15.37
N ASP A 30 5.73 -8.60 -16.06
CA ASP A 30 6.25 -8.07 -17.31
C ASP A 30 7.52 -7.28 -17.04
N ILE A 31 8.65 -8.00 -17.05
CA ILE A 31 9.94 -7.44 -16.68
C ILE A 31 10.42 -6.37 -17.66
N GLU A 32 10.07 -6.49 -18.95
CA GLU A 32 10.48 -5.52 -19.95
C GLU A 32 9.73 -4.20 -19.81
N GLN A 33 8.45 -4.25 -19.51
CA GLN A 33 7.69 -3.06 -19.14
C GLN A 33 8.20 -2.48 -17.81
N PHE A 34 8.48 -3.33 -16.82
CA PHE A 34 9.00 -2.86 -15.52
C PHE A 34 10.34 -2.14 -15.66
N LYS A 35 11.26 -2.60 -16.54
CA LYS A 35 12.51 -1.89 -16.86
C LYS A 35 12.24 -0.48 -17.39
N GLN A 36 11.29 -0.34 -18.32
CA GLN A 36 10.92 0.97 -18.87
C GLN A 36 10.29 1.88 -17.80
N MET A 37 9.50 1.30 -16.88
CA MET A 37 8.91 2.03 -15.76
C MET A 37 10.00 2.54 -14.79
N VAL A 38 11.00 1.71 -14.49
CA VAL A 38 12.15 2.09 -13.65
C VAL A 38 12.95 3.22 -14.32
N ASP A 39 13.25 3.11 -15.63
CA ASP A 39 13.96 4.14 -16.39
C ASP A 39 13.23 5.48 -16.31
N THR A 40 11.93 5.47 -16.63
CA THR A 40 11.09 6.68 -16.57
C THR A 40 11.03 7.30 -15.18
N PHE A 41 10.98 6.46 -14.13
CA PHE A 41 10.91 6.91 -12.75
C PHE A 41 12.22 7.58 -12.30
N ILE A 42 13.38 6.97 -12.60
CA ILE A 42 14.70 7.52 -12.26
C ILE A 42 14.99 8.78 -13.07
N GLU A 43 14.71 8.79 -14.38
CA GLU A 43 14.84 9.99 -15.24
C GLU A 43 13.97 11.14 -14.74
N GLY A 44 12.81 10.82 -14.13
CA GLY A 44 11.94 11.78 -13.48
C GLY A 44 12.40 12.29 -12.12
N GLY A 45 13.55 11.82 -11.62
CA GLY A 45 14.14 12.20 -10.34
C GLY A 45 13.70 11.34 -9.15
N GLY A 46 13.00 10.25 -9.39
CA GLY A 46 12.61 9.29 -8.35
C GLY A 46 13.79 8.39 -7.94
N THR A 47 13.94 8.12 -6.65
CA THR A 47 15.03 7.28 -6.14
C THR A 47 14.57 6.18 -5.18
N TYR A 48 13.38 6.28 -4.60
CA TYR A 48 12.90 5.38 -3.54
C TYR A 48 12.06 4.24 -4.14
N PHE A 49 12.49 2.99 -3.95
CA PHE A 49 11.79 1.78 -4.36
C PHE A 49 11.40 0.94 -3.13
N ASP A 50 10.10 0.61 -3.01
CA ASP A 50 9.54 -0.15 -1.91
C ASP A 50 9.08 -1.52 -2.37
N THR A 51 9.70 -2.58 -1.85
CA THR A 51 9.28 -3.97 -2.06
C THR A 51 9.03 -4.68 -0.72
N ALA A 52 8.77 -5.96 -0.74
CA ALA A 52 8.67 -6.82 0.43
C ALA A 52 8.92 -8.28 0.07
N PHE A 53 9.33 -9.06 1.07
CA PHE A 53 9.59 -10.49 0.97
C PHE A 53 8.47 -11.29 0.28
N VAL A 54 7.20 -10.85 0.48
CA VAL A 54 6.01 -11.57 0.00
C VAL A 54 5.40 -11.03 -1.28
N TYR A 55 5.81 -9.83 -1.75
CA TYR A 55 5.15 -9.23 -2.91
C TYR A 55 5.35 -10.09 -4.15
N HIS A 56 4.27 -10.20 -4.95
CA HIS A 56 4.22 -11.07 -6.13
C HIS A 56 4.65 -12.52 -5.78
N GLU A 57 4.13 -13.04 -4.67
CA GLU A 57 4.45 -14.38 -4.17
C GLU A 57 5.96 -14.64 -4.05
N GLY A 58 6.71 -13.61 -3.65
CA GLY A 58 8.16 -13.64 -3.41
C GLY A 58 9.02 -13.39 -4.65
N THR A 59 8.45 -12.95 -5.78
CA THR A 59 9.20 -12.65 -7.01
C THR A 59 9.54 -11.17 -7.19
N SER A 60 8.86 -10.25 -6.47
CA SER A 60 9.06 -8.81 -6.62
C SER A 60 10.51 -8.36 -6.37
N GLU A 61 11.18 -8.92 -5.36
CA GLU A 61 12.59 -8.60 -5.06
C GLU A 61 13.53 -8.99 -6.21
N ARG A 62 13.31 -10.15 -6.85
CA ARG A 62 14.09 -10.58 -8.03
C ARG A 62 13.81 -9.73 -9.26
N ALA A 63 12.54 -9.34 -9.47
CA ALA A 63 12.17 -8.43 -10.53
C ALA A 63 12.84 -7.07 -10.35
N LEU A 64 12.87 -6.55 -9.11
CA LEU A 64 13.56 -5.30 -8.80
C LEU A 64 15.08 -5.40 -9.00
N LYS A 65 15.69 -6.55 -8.68
CA LYS A 65 17.09 -6.81 -9.01
C LYS A 65 17.32 -6.63 -10.51
N GLU A 66 16.57 -7.33 -11.35
CA GLU A 66 16.75 -7.31 -12.80
C GLU A 66 16.43 -5.94 -13.43
N ALA A 67 15.39 -5.26 -12.94
CA ALA A 67 14.96 -4.00 -13.51
C ALA A 67 15.77 -2.77 -13.03
N LEU A 68 16.32 -2.82 -11.82
CA LEU A 68 17.00 -1.71 -11.17
C LEU A 68 18.45 -2.03 -10.81
N VAL A 69 18.68 -3.02 -9.93
CA VAL A 69 19.97 -3.22 -9.27
C VAL A 69 21.07 -3.61 -10.25
N ASP A 70 20.77 -4.47 -11.22
CA ASP A 70 21.72 -4.92 -12.26
C ASP A 70 22.00 -3.83 -13.34
N ARG A 71 21.27 -2.71 -13.32
CA ARG A 71 21.28 -1.70 -14.39
C ARG A 71 21.77 -0.32 -13.96
N TYR A 72 21.62 0.02 -12.70
CA TYR A 72 21.94 1.35 -12.17
C TYR A 72 23.01 1.30 -11.10
N PRO A 73 23.86 2.34 -10.97
CA PRO A 73 24.82 2.40 -9.87
C PRO A 73 24.10 2.51 -8.53
N ARG A 74 24.71 1.91 -7.47
CA ARG A 74 24.08 1.75 -6.16
C ARG A 74 23.68 3.07 -5.48
N ASP A 75 24.33 4.15 -5.79
CA ASP A 75 24.06 5.50 -5.26
C ASP A 75 22.94 6.24 -6.00
N ALA A 76 22.45 5.71 -7.11
CA ALA A 76 21.34 6.30 -7.87
C ALA A 76 19.96 6.03 -7.25
N TYR A 77 19.85 5.07 -6.30
CA TYR A 77 18.57 4.64 -5.76
C TYR A 77 18.65 4.20 -4.29
N THR A 78 17.51 4.17 -3.64
CA THR A 78 17.30 3.58 -2.32
C THR A 78 16.28 2.45 -2.40
N VAL A 79 16.50 1.37 -1.63
CA VAL A 79 15.61 0.20 -1.60
C VAL A 79 15.08 0.00 -0.18
N ALA A 80 13.77 -0.17 -0.08
CA ALA A 80 13.08 -0.65 1.10
C ALA A 80 12.58 -2.08 0.89
N THR A 81 12.81 -2.97 1.85
CA THR A 81 12.16 -4.28 1.90
C THR A 81 11.65 -4.61 3.30
N LYS A 82 10.82 -5.65 3.43
CA LYS A 82 10.07 -5.93 4.65
C LYS A 82 10.10 -7.43 4.98
N CYS A 83 10.27 -7.77 6.26
CA CYS A 83 10.19 -9.15 6.75
C CYS A 83 8.74 -9.63 6.92
N LEU A 84 8.55 -10.94 6.97
CA LEU A 84 7.24 -11.59 7.13
C LEU A 84 7.17 -12.38 8.46
N ALA A 85 7.48 -11.74 9.59
CA ALA A 85 7.55 -12.45 10.87
C ALA A 85 6.20 -13.02 11.33
N TRP A 86 5.09 -12.33 11.08
CA TRP A 86 3.77 -12.78 11.51
C TRP A 86 3.28 -14.07 10.83
N ALA A 87 3.79 -14.41 9.65
CA ALA A 87 3.48 -15.66 8.96
C ALA A 87 4.62 -16.69 9.00
N ALA A 88 5.77 -16.35 9.59
CA ALA A 88 6.88 -17.27 9.73
C ALA A 88 6.57 -18.33 10.79
N PRO A 89 6.95 -19.62 10.56
CA PRO A 89 6.70 -20.70 11.50
C PRO A 89 7.64 -20.64 12.72
N SER A 90 8.79 -19.96 12.62
CA SER A 90 9.78 -19.84 13.69
C SER A 90 10.52 -18.50 13.66
N ALA A 91 11.16 -18.15 14.78
CA ALA A 91 12.02 -16.97 14.88
C ALA A 91 13.24 -17.06 13.93
N GLU A 92 13.78 -18.24 13.73
CA GLU A 92 14.91 -18.48 12.81
C GLU A 92 14.52 -18.16 11.38
N GLU A 93 13.35 -18.63 10.94
CA GLU A 93 12.85 -18.36 9.59
C GLU A 93 12.48 -16.88 9.41
N ALA A 94 11.84 -16.25 10.40
CA ALA A 94 11.57 -14.82 10.37
C ALA A 94 12.85 -13.99 10.21
N LYS A 95 13.91 -14.31 10.93
CA LYS A 95 15.21 -13.62 10.87
C LYS A 95 15.95 -13.90 9.57
N SER A 96 15.81 -15.10 8.99
CA SER A 96 16.43 -15.45 7.71
C SER A 96 15.86 -14.69 6.52
N ASN A 97 14.67 -14.08 6.67
CA ASN A 97 14.06 -13.28 5.60
C ASN A 97 14.99 -12.16 5.10
N LEU A 98 15.74 -11.49 5.99
CA LEU A 98 16.65 -10.42 5.57
C LEU A 98 17.77 -10.94 4.66
N ALA A 99 18.42 -12.04 5.04
CA ALA A 99 19.48 -12.65 4.21
C ALA A 99 18.93 -13.09 2.85
N THR A 100 17.75 -13.70 2.84
CA THR A 100 17.06 -14.09 1.59
C THR A 100 16.69 -12.89 0.74
N SER A 101 16.21 -11.79 1.35
CA SER A 101 15.89 -10.55 0.63
C SER A 101 17.14 -9.93 0.00
N LEU A 102 18.25 -9.87 0.74
CA LEU A 102 19.52 -9.36 0.20
C LEU A 102 20.03 -10.22 -0.98
N GLU A 103 19.93 -11.54 -0.87
CA GLU A 103 20.27 -12.47 -1.97
C GLU A 103 19.37 -12.23 -3.20
N ARG A 104 18.04 -12.14 -3.02
CA ARG A 104 17.07 -11.91 -4.10
C ARG A 104 17.29 -10.59 -4.80
N LEU A 105 17.59 -9.54 -4.02
CA LEU A 105 17.89 -8.19 -4.53
C LEU A 105 19.30 -8.09 -5.12
N GLY A 106 20.23 -9.00 -4.76
CA GLY A 106 21.64 -8.91 -5.17
C GLY A 106 22.36 -7.72 -4.52
N LEU A 107 22.01 -7.38 -3.28
CA LEU A 107 22.53 -6.25 -2.53
C LEU A 107 23.25 -6.69 -1.27
N ASP A 108 24.33 -5.99 -0.90
CA ASP A 108 25.02 -6.19 0.38
C ASP A 108 24.26 -5.56 1.56
N TYR A 109 23.45 -4.54 1.28
CA TYR A 109 22.62 -3.85 2.26
C TYR A 109 21.37 -3.23 1.61
N VAL A 110 20.32 -2.99 2.41
CA VAL A 110 19.16 -2.17 2.01
C VAL A 110 19.14 -0.85 2.78
N ASP A 111 18.55 0.19 2.19
CA ASP A 111 18.49 1.51 2.81
C ASP A 111 17.41 1.57 3.88
N PHE A 112 16.31 0.83 3.69
CA PHE A 112 15.16 0.80 4.60
C PHE A 112 14.71 -0.65 4.84
N TYR A 113 14.57 -1.04 6.09
CA TYR A 113 14.07 -2.36 6.47
C TYR A 113 12.89 -2.24 7.42
N LEU A 114 11.79 -2.90 7.10
CA LEU A 114 10.56 -2.79 7.87
C LEU A 114 10.16 -4.13 8.51
N LEU A 115 9.70 -4.06 9.76
CA LEU A 115 8.86 -5.08 10.34
C LEU A 115 7.47 -4.93 9.71
N HIS A 116 7.04 -5.93 8.94
CA HIS A 116 5.91 -5.82 8.01
C HIS A 116 4.57 -6.06 8.70
N ASN A 117 3.67 -5.06 8.65
CA ASN A 117 2.30 -5.17 9.13
C ASN A 117 2.20 -5.53 10.63
N VAL A 118 2.93 -4.76 11.44
CA VAL A 118 2.83 -4.81 12.90
C VAL A 118 1.45 -4.27 13.33
N GLY A 119 0.89 -4.74 14.43
CA GLY A 119 -0.40 -4.32 14.97
C GLY A 119 -1.26 -5.50 15.38
N GLY A 120 -2.19 -5.26 16.30
CA GLY A 120 -3.08 -6.28 16.85
C GLY A 120 -2.32 -7.51 17.35
N GLU A 121 -2.87 -8.69 17.11
CA GLU A 121 -2.26 -9.97 17.53
C GLU A 121 -0.91 -10.27 16.84
N ARG A 122 -0.63 -9.64 15.70
CA ARG A 122 0.64 -9.82 14.98
C ARG A 122 1.83 -9.30 15.77
N THR A 123 1.67 -8.23 16.54
CA THR A 123 2.73 -7.65 17.38
C THR A 123 3.37 -8.70 18.29
N ALA A 124 2.56 -9.55 18.91
CA ALA A 124 3.05 -10.60 19.81
C ALA A 124 4.08 -11.57 19.16
N LYS A 125 3.96 -11.82 17.84
CA LYS A 125 4.94 -12.62 17.12
C LYS A 125 6.27 -11.91 16.91
N PHE A 126 6.23 -10.60 16.60
CA PHE A 126 7.47 -9.81 16.50
C PHE A 126 8.22 -9.76 17.82
N ASP A 127 7.50 -9.63 18.94
CA ASP A 127 8.06 -9.64 20.29
C ASP A 127 8.64 -11.02 20.62
N ALA A 128 7.85 -12.09 20.45
CA ALA A 128 8.26 -13.46 20.76
C ALA A 128 9.47 -13.92 19.93
N TYR A 129 9.61 -13.45 18.70
CA TYR A 129 10.73 -13.77 17.83
C TYR A 129 11.94 -12.86 18.00
N GLY A 130 11.84 -11.82 18.84
CA GLY A 130 12.89 -10.81 19.06
C GLY A 130 13.25 -10.06 17.78
N MET A 131 12.24 -9.67 16.99
CA MET A 131 12.47 -9.04 15.69
C MET A 131 12.92 -7.59 15.80
N TRP A 132 12.55 -6.88 16.86
CA TRP A 132 12.99 -5.53 17.11
C TRP A 132 14.51 -5.46 17.33
N ASP A 133 15.02 -6.28 18.24
CA ASP A 133 16.46 -6.36 18.50
C ASP A 133 17.23 -6.88 17.28
N PHE A 134 16.67 -7.86 16.56
CA PHE A 134 17.26 -8.37 15.33
C PHE A 134 17.42 -7.27 14.26
N ALA A 135 16.42 -6.42 14.09
CA ALA A 135 16.48 -5.35 13.11
C ALA A 135 17.53 -4.29 13.50
N LEU A 136 17.67 -3.98 14.79
CA LEU A 136 18.71 -3.08 15.31
C LEU A 136 20.12 -3.69 15.17
N ASP A 137 20.31 -4.98 15.48
CA ASP A 137 21.57 -5.69 15.22
C ASP A 137 21.94 -5.67 13.72
N ALA A 138 20.96 -5.89 12.84
CA ALA A 138 21.19 -5.82 11.40
C ALA A 138 21.65 -4.41 10.96
N LYS A 139 21.14 -3.34 11.59
CA LYS A 139 21.58 -1.98 11.38
C LYS A 139 23.00 -1.75 11.88
N GLU A 140 23.35 -2.22 13.07
CA GLU A 140 24.72 -2.13 13.63
C GLU A 140 25.73 -2.86 12.76
N ARG A 141 25.34 -3.99 12.15
CA ARG A 141 26.15 -4.77 11.21
C ARG A 141 26.22 -4.16 9.81
N GLY A 142 25.50 -3.08 9.53
CA GLY A 142 25.50 -2.41 8.24
C GLY A 142 24.71 -3.14 7.14
N LEU A 143 23.89 -4.12 7.48
CA LEU A 143 23.01 -4.82 6.52
C LEU A 143 21.77 -3.98 6.17
N VAL A 144 21.39 -3.07 7.04
CA VAL A 144 20.31 -2.10 6.82
C VAL A 144 20.74 -0.73 7.32
N LYS A 145 20.34 0.36 6.63
CA LYS A 145 20.67 1.72 7.07
C LYS A 145 19.63 2.29 8.03
N ASN A 146 18.36 2.07 7.75
CA ASN A 146 17.25 2.59 8.53
C ASN A 146 16.26 1.46 8.84
N VAL A 147 15.80 1.43 10.10
CA VAL A 147 14.86 0.42 10.59
C VAL A 147 13.54 1.09 10.95
N GLY A 148 12.45 0.49 10.52
CA GLY A 148 11.10 0.94 10.84
C GLY A 148 10.10 -0.21 10.82
N PHE A 149 8.84 0.13 10.84
CA PHE A 149 7.76 -0.84 10.69
C PHE A 149 6.60 -0.26 9.87
N SER A 150 5.79 -1.14 9.29
CA SER A 150 4.50 -0.77 8.72
C SER A 150 3.37 -1.28 9.59
N MET A 151 2.28 -0.53 9.66
CA MET A 151 1.09 -0.94 10.39
C MET A 151 -0.20 -0.43 9.73
N HIS A 152 -1.31 -1.13 10.05
CA HIS A 152 -2.67 -0.79 9.65
C HIS A 152 -3.59 -0.72 10.89
N ASP A 153 -3.08 -0.21 12.00
CA ASP A 153 -3.79 -0.09 13.27
C ASP A 153 -3.99 1.39 13.63
N GLY A 154 -4.80 1.69 14.66
CA GLY A 154 -5.11 3.04 15.07
C GLY A 154 -3.97 3.76 15.81
N ALA A 155 -4.21 5.02 16.13
CA ALA A 155 -3.21 5.91 16.71
C ALA A 155 -2.73 5.48 18.10
N ASP A 156 -3.61 4.89 18.93
CA ASP A 156 -3.23 4.43 20.27
C ASP A 156 -2.25 3.25 20.20
N ALA A 157 -2.40 2.36 19.21
CA ALA A 157 -1.45 1.28 18.95
C ALA A 157 -0.10 1.81 18.46
N LEU A 158 -0.10 2.82 17.58
CA LEU A 158 1.12 3.49 17.12
C LEU A 158 1.86 4.16 18.26
N GLU A 159 1.16 4.89 19.15
CA GLU A 159 1.73 5.53 20.33
C GLU A 159 2.42 4.50 21.24
N ALA A 160 1.76 3.36 21.51
CA ALA A 160 2.32 2.29 22.31
C ALA A 160 3.58 1.69 21.68
N LEU A 161 3.57 1.45 20.37
CA LEU A 161 4.71 0.89 19.63
C LEU A 161 5.91 1.84 19.61
N LEU A 162 5.70 3.13 19.32
CA LEU A 162 6.78 4.10 19.28
C LEU A 162 7.35 4.41 20.68
N THR A 163 6.50 4.34 21.72
CA THR A 163 6.98 4.44 23.12
C THR A 163 7.84 3.23 23.51
N ALA A 164 7.44 2.03 23.13
CA ALA A 164 8.18 0.80 23.41
C ALA A 164 9.48 0.67 22.58
N HIS A 165 9.47 1.20 21.36
CA HIS A 165 10.58 1.10 20.41
C HIS A 165 11.03 2.47 19.86
N PRO A 166 11.55 3.37 20.71
CA PRO A 166 11.91 4.74 20.31
C PRO A 166 13.13 4.80 19.36
N GLN A 167 13.75 3.65 19.06
CA GLN A 167 14.90 3.54 18.15
C GLN A 167 14.48 3.42 16.67
N MET A 168 13.19 3.32 16.39
CA MET A 168 12.69 3.24 15.02
C MET A 168 12.94 4.54 14.26
N ASP A 169 13.54 4.45 13.08
CA ASP A 169 13.95 5.60 12.29
C ASP A 169 12.79 6.21 11.49
N PHE A 170 11.78 5.41 11.17
CA PHE A 170 10.61 5.80 10.37
C PHE A 170 9.46 4.81 10.58
N VAL A 171 8.25 5.20 10.16
CA VAL A 171 7.08 4.31 10.11
C VAL A 171 6.40 4.40 8.74
N GLN A 172 5.74 3.31 8.31
CA GLN A 172 4.94 3.29 7.10
C GLN A 172 3.46 3.16 7.46
N LEU A 173 2.68 4.18 7.11
CA LEU A 173 1.27 4.35 7.50
C LEU A 173 0.36 4.54 6.29
N GLN A 174 -0.89 4.06 6.42
CA GLN A 174 -1.95 4.33 5.44
C GLN A 174 -2.43 5.77 5.61
N VAL A 175 -2.23 6.60 4.57
CA VAL A 175 -2.64 8.01 4.57
C VAL A 175 -3.20 8.40 3.22
N ASN A 176 -4.43 8.91 3.18
CA ASN A 176 -5.06 9.55 2.04
C ASN A 176 -6.17 10.49 2.50
N TYR A 177 -6.73 11.29 1.61
CA TYR A 177 -7.73 12.30 1.96
C TYR A 177 -9.05 11.71 2.47
N LEU A 178 -9.42 10.49 2.06
CA LEU A 178 -10.65 9.83 2.52
C LEU A 178 -10.50 9.24 3.93
N ASP A 179 -9.34 8.64 4.20
CA ASP A 179 -9.03 7.99 5.48
C ASP A 179 -8.51 8.98 6.54
N TRP A 180 -8.34 10.27 6.18
CA TRP A 180 -7.76 11.30 7.05
C TRP A 180 -8.46 11.42 8.40
N ASP A 181 -9.80 11.44 8.41
CA ASP A 181 -10.65 11.45 9.60
C ASP A 181 -11.52 10.19 9.69
N ASP A 182 -11.06 9.07 9.16
CA ASP A 182 -11.73 7.79 9.28
C ASP A 182 -11.54 7.24 10.71
N PRO A 183 -12.60 6.78 11.40
CA PRO A 183 -12.51 6.37 12.80
C PRO A 183 -11.78 5.03 13.01
N VAL A 184 -11.51 4.26 11.95
CA VAL A 184 -10.78 2.99 12.01
C VAL A 184 -9.32 3.19 11.65
N VAL A 185 -9.04 3.90 10.55
CA VAL A 185 -7.68 4.16 10.06
C VAL A 185 -7.00 5.26 10.86
N GLU A 186 -7.74 6.27 11.33
CA GLU A 186 -7.28 7.39 12.14
C GLU A 186 -6.02 8.08 11.57
N ALA A 187 -5.94 8.23 10.23
CA ALA A 187 -4.71 8.66 9.56
C ALA A 187 -4.15 9.99 10.11
N ARG A 188 -5.02 10.99 10.40
CA ARG A 188 -4.61 12.26 11.02
C ARG A 188 -3.93 12.04 12.38
N ARG A 189 -4.57 11.29 13.27
CA ARG A 189 -4.03 11.01 14.60
C ARG A 189 -2.73 10.22 14.54
N CYS A 190 -2.63 9.24 13.62
CA CYS A 190 -1.39 8.51 13.40
C CYS A 190 -0.24 9.43 12.94
N MET A 191 -0.51 10.38 12.04
CA MET A 191 0.48 11.37 11.62
C MET A 191 0.91 12.30 12.76
N GLU A 192 -0.02 12.71 13.62
CA GLU A 192 0.26 13.52 14.81
C GLU A 192 1.13 12.77 15.83
N VAL A 193 0.82 11.49 16.10
CA VAL A 193 1.62 10.61 16.95
C VAL A 193 3.04 10.46 16.39
N ALA A 194 3.19 10.11 15.12
CA ALA A 194 4.51 9.96 14.50
C ALA A 194 5.33 11.27 14.58
N ALA A 195 4.69 12.42 14.36
CA ALA A 195 5.33 13.72 14.48
C ALA A 195 5.75 14.05 15.93
N ALA A 196 4.93 13.71 16.94
CA ALA A 196 5.25 13.91 18.36
C ALA A 196 6.48 13.10 18.79
N HIS A 197 6.64 11.89 18.24
CA HIS A 197 7.85 11.06 18.44
C HIS A 197 9.04 11.46 17.56
N GLY A 198 8.87 12.45 16.66
CA GLY A 198 9.93 12.85 15.72
C GLY A 198 10.25 11.81 14.65
N VAL A 199 9.34 10.87 14.39
CA VAL A 199 9.50 9.75 13.47
C VAL A 199 8.82 10.09 12.13
N PRO A 200 9.55 10.19 11.01
CA PRO A 200 8.96 10.49 9.71
C PRO A 200 8.14 9.34 9.15
N VAL A 201 7.19 9.68 8.26
CA VAL A 201 6.21 8.74 7.72
C VAL A 201 6.47 8.47 6.24
N VAL A 202 6.61 7.20 5.89
CA VAL A 202 6.41 6.69 4.52
C VAL A 202 4.91 6.45 4.35
N VAL A 203 4.31 7.13 3.39
CA VAL A 203 2.87 7.00 3.12
C VAL A 203 2.61 5.81 2.21
N MET A 204 1.77 4.87 2.65
CA MET A 204 1.18 3.82 1.82
C MET A 204 -0.32 4.10 1.58
N GLU A 205 -0.89 3.48 0.56
CA GLU A 205 -2.30 3.61 0.16
C GLU A 205 -2.76 5.06 -0.14
N PRO A 206 -1.92 5.93 -0.75
CA PRO A 206 -2.33 7.30 -1.07
C PRO A 206 -3.55 7.34 -2.00
N ALA A 207 -3.64 6.40 -2.94
CA ALA A 207 -4.76 6.22 -3.86
C ALA A 207 -5.76 5.14 -3.39
N ARG A 208 -5.61 4.60 -2.18
CA ARG A 208 -6.48 3.58 -1.58
C ARG A 208 -6.75 2.40 -2.53
N GLY A 209 -5.67 1.75 -2.99
CA GLY A 209 -5.76 0.63 -3.93
C GLY A 209 -6.25 0.99 -5.34
N GLY A 210 -6.23 2.27 -5.71
CA GLY A 210 -6.75 2.80 -6.98
C GLY A 210 -8.16 3.40 -6.87
N ARG A 211 -8.87 3.20 -5.77
CA ARG A 211 -10.25 3.69 -5.58
C ARG A 211 -10.38 5.22 -5.63
N LEU A 212 -9.32 5.94 -5.24
CA LEU A 212 -9.30 7.41 -5.29
C LEU A 212 -8.86 7.96 -6.67
N VAL A 213 -8.61 7.07 -7.62
CA VAL A 213 -8.34 7.38 -9.03
C VAL A 213 -9.52 7.01 -9.92
N GLU A 214 -10.24 5.95 -9.56
CA GLU A 214 -11.47 5.50 -10.20
C GLU A 214 -12.68 5.95 -9.36
N LEU A 215 -12.96 7.25 -9.39
CA LEU A 215 -14.04 7.88 -8.60
C LEU A 215 -15.40 7.77 -9.32
N PRO A 216 -16.51 7.69 -8.56
CA PRO A 216 -17.85 7.90 -9.12
C PRO A 216 -17.94 9.21 -9.91
N GLN A 217 -18.64 9.21 -11.04
CA GLN A 217 -18.66 10.35 -11.98
C GLN A 217 -18.96 11.67 -11.28
N ARG A 218 -19.99 11.70 -10.41
CA ARG A 218 -20.39 12.89 -9.65
C ARG A 218 -19.29 13.46 -8.74
N VAL A 219 -18.40 12.60 -8.22
CA VAL A 219 -17.27 13.03 -7.38
C VAL A 219 -16.12 13.52 -8.27
N ALA A 220 -15.84 12.76 -9.35
CA ALA A 220 -14.82 13.13 -10.32
C ALA A 220 -15.11 14.50 -10.96
N ASP A 221 -16.37 14.80 -11.24
CA ASP A 221 -16.78 16.07 -11.85
C ASP A 221 -16.51 17.25 -10.93
N VAL A 222 -16.77 17.13 -9.62
CA VAL A 222 -16.46 18.19 -8.63
C VAL A 222 -14.96 18.53 -8.63
N LEU A 223 -14.10 17.51 -8.71
CA LEU A 223 -12.65 17.72 -8.74
C LEU A 223 -12.19 18.32 -10.08
N ARG A 224 -12.75 17.84 -11.20
CA ARG A 224 -12.42 18.35 -12.55
C ARG A 224 -12.91 19.77 -12.78
N GLU A 225 -14.05 20.16 -12.22
CA GLU A 225 -14.53 21.55 -12.29
C GLU A 225 -13.57 22.51 -11.57
N ALA A 226 -13.02 22.11 -10.43
CA ALA A 226 -12.06 22.93 -9.69
C ALA A 226 -10.67 22.97 -10.33
N ASN A 227 -10.25 21.91 -11.01
CA ASN A 227 -8.99 21.86 -11.76
C ASN A 227 -9.08 20.85 -12.92
N PRO A 228 -9.46 21.30 -14.14
CA PRO A 228 -9.63 20.41 -15.29
C PRO A 228 -8.33 19.79 -15.82
N ASP A 229 -7.17 20.39 -15.50
CA ASP A 229 -5.87 19.91 -15.95
C ASP A 229 -5.25 18.87 -14.98
N ALA A 230 -5.81 18.72 -13.79
CA ALA A 230 -5.33 17.79 -12.79
C ALA A 230 -5.87 16.37 -13.03
N SER A 231 -4.99 15.36 -13.04
CA SER A 231 -5.41 13.97 -12.99
C SER A 231 -6.10 13.66 -11.65
N LEU A 232 -7.02 12.69 -11.61
CA LEU A 232 -7.63 12.27 -10.34
C LEU A 232 -6.57 11.69 -9.38
N ALA A 233 -5.53 11.04 -9.91
CA ALA A 233 -4.40 10.55 -9.13
C ALA A 233 -3.65 11.70 -8.45
N SER A 234 -3.46 12.83 -9.15
CA SER A 234 -2.74 13.99 -8.60
C SER A 234 -3.41 14.55 -7.34
N TRP A 235 -4.75 14.50 -7.22
CA TRP A 235 -5.45 14.92 -6.01
C TRP A 235 -5.05 14.09 -4.79
N ALA A 236 -4.99 12.77 -4.95
CA ALA A 236 -4.61 11.85 -3.88
C ALA A 236 -3.14 12.03 -3.47
N TYR A 237 -2.24 12.12 -4.44
CA TYR A 237 -0.82 12.28 -4.17
C TYR A 237 -0.47 13.66 -3.64
N ARG A 238 -1.01 14.75 -4.19
CA ARG A 238 -0.81 16.13 -3.72
C ARG A 238 -1.25 16.32 -2.28
N PHE A 239 -2.37 15.68 -1.88
CA PHE A 239 -2.78 15.65 -0.48
C PHE A 239 -1.64 15.15 0.41
N CYS A 240 -1.07 13.99 0.09
CA CYS A 240 -0.01 13.38 0.87
C CYS A 240 1.32 14.14 0.79
N TYR A 241 1.73 14.62 -0.40
CA TYR A 241 3.01 15.34 -0.56
C TYR A 241 3.10 16.61 0.28
N ASN A 242 1.97 17.27 0.53
CA ASN A 242 1.92 18.55 1.24
C ASN A 242 1.66 18.41 2.74
N LEU A 243 1.56 17.17 3.26
CA LEU A 243 1.47 16.93 4.70
C LEU A 243 2.86 17.09 5.35
N PRO A 244 2.90 17.62 6.61
CA PRO A 244 4.13 17.67 7.37
C PRO A 244 4.61 16.24 7.73
N ASN A 245 5.89 16.10 8.04
CA ASN A 245 6.51 14.85 8.52
C ASN A 245 6.43 13.65 7.55
N VAL A 246 6.07 13.86 6.28
CA VAL A 246 6.11 12.83 5.23
C VAL A 246 7.53 12.69 4.71
N LEU A 247 8.06 11.46 4.71
CA LEU A 247 9.33 11.10 4.09
C LEU A 247 9.14 10.93 2.59
N THR A 248 8.29 9.99 2.20
CA THR A 248 7.93 9.72 0.80
C THR A 248 6.53 9.12 0.72
N VAL A 249 5.92 9.16 -0.46
CA VAL A 249 4.57 8.65 -0.76
C VAL A 249 4.67 7.55 -1.80
N LEU A 250 4.28 6.34 -1.43
CA LEU A 250 4.41 5.17 -2.29
C LEU A 250 3.30 5.13 -3.33
N SER A 251 3.67 5.09 -4.59
CA SER A 251 2.77 4.84 -5.70
C SER A 251 2.91 3.41 -6.24
N GLY A 252 1.83 2.63 -6.20
CA GLY A 252 1.75 1.33 -6.84
C GLY A 252 1.34 1.49 -8.30
N MET A 253 2.31 1.67 -9.19
CA MET A 253 2.11 1.84 -10.62
C MET A 253 2.19 0.49 -11.33
N SER A 254 1.19 0.17 -12.15
CA SER A 254 1.05 -1.13 -12.81
C SER A 254 1.32 -1.07 -14.33
N ASN A 255 1.61 0.10 -14.87
CA ASN A 255 1.97 0.29 -16.27
C ASN A 255 2.78 1.58 -16.47
N LEU A 256 3.39 1.70 -17.64
CA LEU A 256 4.27 2.81 -17.99
C LEU A 256 3.55 4.17 -18.01
N ASP A 257 2.28 4.21 -18.44
CA ASP A 257 1.54 5.47 -18.52
C ASP A 257 1.23 6.02 -17.13
N GLN A 258 0.96 5.16 -16.14
CA GLN A 258 0.83 5.58 -14.74
C GLN A 258 2.13 6.17 -14.19
N VAL A 259 3.29 5.61 -14.55
CA VAL A 259 4.59 6.18 -14.13
C VAL A 259 4.80 7.54 -14.74
N ARG A 260 4.59 7.70 -16.04
CA ARG A 260 4.69 8.98 -16.74
C ARG A 260 3.80 10.05 -16.13
N GLN A 261 2.53 9.69 -15.89
CA GLN A 261 1.55 10.60 -15.29
C GLN A 261 1.96 11.00 -13.88
N ASN A 262 2.29 10.03 -13.02
CA ASN A 262 2.62 10.31 -11.62
C ASN A 262 3.94 11.09 -11.47
N VAL A 263 4.91 10.86 -12.34
CA VAL A 263 6.14 11.67 -12.40
C VAL A 263 5.82 13.11 -12.81
N ALA A 264 5.00 13.31 -13.85
CA ALA A 264 4.58 14.64 -14.29
C ALA A 264 3.78 15.37 -13.19
N ASP A 265 2.83 14.68 -12.54
CA ASP A 265 2.04 15.22 -11.43
C ASP A 265 2.92 15.60 -10.23
N TYR A 266 3.95 14.79 -9.94
CA TYR A 266 4.91 15.09 -8.88
C TYR A 266 5.77 16.32 -9.20
N GLN A 267 6.28 16.43 -10.42
CA GLN A 267 7.07 17.59 -10.87
C GLN A 267 6.26 18.89 -10.90
N ALA A 268 4.94 18.78 -11.15
CA ALA A 268 3.98 19.90 -11.09
C ALA A 268 3.39 20.13 -9.69
N ASN A 269 3.87 19.41 -8.64
CA ASN A 269 3.27 19.47 -7.31
C ASN A 269 3.28 20.89 -6.74
N ARG A 270 2.13 21.27 -6.21
CA ARG A 270 1.90 22.49 -5.44
C ARG A 270 0.82 22.26 -4.38
N PRO A 271 0.77 23.04 -3.31
CA PRO A 271 -0.34 23.04 -2.38
C PRO A 271 -1.68 23.31 -3.10
N PHE A 272 -2.77 22.82 -2.53
CA PHE A 272 -4.11 23.12 -3.04
C PHE A 272 -4.44 24.61 -2.92
N SER A 273 -5.09 25.15 -3.94
CA SER A 273 -5.75 26.45 -3.81
C SER A 273 -6.96 26.34 -2.85
N PRO A 274 -7.47 27.46 -2.32
CA PRO A 274 -8.69 27.42 -1.51
C PRO A 274 -9.91 26.85 -2.24
N GLU A 275 -9.95 26.94 -3.56
CA GLU A 275 -11.01 26.35 -4.39
C GLU A 275 -10.83 24.84 -4.51
N GLU A 276 -9.63 24.37 -4.81
CA GLU A 276 -9.30 22.95 -4.85
C GLU A 276 -9.53 22.29 -3.48
N GLN A 277 -9.19 22.97 -2.38
CA GLN A 277 -9.46 22.44 -1.04
C GLN A 277 -10.96 22.25 -0.79
N ARG A 278 -11.79 23.22 -1.14
CA ARG A 278 -13.26 23.08 -1.03
C ARG A 278 -13.80 21.94 -1.89
N ALA A 279 -13.27 21.78 -3.11
CA ALA A 279 -13.67 20.68 -3.99
C ALA A 279 -13.28 19.31 -3.39
N MET A 280 -12.10 19.20 -2.80
CA MET A 280 -11.68 17.99 -2.10
C MET A 280 -12.57 17.68 -0.89
N ASP A 281 -12.89 18.69 -0.07
CA ASP A 281 -13.75 18.52 1.10
C ASP A 281 -15.15 18.03 0.67
N ALA A 282 -15.72 18.60 -0.39
CA ALA A 282 -17.00 18.17 -0.96
C ALA A 282 -16.94 16.74 -1.56
N ALA A 283 -15.83 16.41 -2.21
CA ALA A 283 -15.60 15.05 -2.72
C ALA A 283 -15.53 14.02 -1.58
N VAL A 284 -14.81 14.33 -0.50
CA VAL A 284 -14.71 13.49 0.70
C VAL A 284 -16.07 13.31 1.36
N GLU A 285 -16.84 14.37 1.54
CA GLU A 285 -18.20 14.32 2.12
C GLU A 285 -19.10 13.41 1.28
N THR A 286 -19.07 13.56 -0.05
CA THR A 286 -19.84 12.73 -0.97
C THR A 286 -19.44 11.26 -0.88
N LEU A 287 -18.12 10.94 -0.89
CA LEU A 287 -17.61 9.57 -0.79
C LEU A 287 -17.98 8.92 0.55
N ARG A 288 -17.89 9.65 1.66
CA ARG A 288 -18.29 9.15 2.98
C ARG A 288 -19.79 8.91 3.10
N GLY A 289 -20.60 9.69 2.40
CA GLY A 289 -22.05 9.47 2.31
C GLY A 289 -22.45 8.26 1.45
N MET A 290 -21.52 7.69 0.69
CA MET A 290 -21.74 6.48 -0.10
C MET A 290 -21.37 5.25 0.74
N ALA A 291 -22.34 4.40 1.07
CA ALA A 291 -22.06 3.11 1.68
C ALA A 291 -21.20 2.27 0.69
N SER A 292 -19.92 2.11 0.96
CA SER A 292 -19.00 1.37 0.09
C SER A 292 -18.10 0.45 0.91
N VAL A 293 -17.73 -0.70 0.32
CA VAL A 293 -16.79 -1.63 0.96
C VAL A 293 -15.38 -1.07 0.86
N PRO A 294 -14.66 -0.81 1.98
CA PRO A 294 -13.36 -0.14 1.96
C PRO A 294 -12.18 -1.06 1.56
N CYS A 295 -12.39 -2.01 0.66
CA CYS A 295 -11.36 -2.94 0.20
C CYS A 295 -10.29 -2.24 -0.62
N THR A 296 -9.00 -2.40 -0.25
CA THR A 296 -7.83 -1.86 -0.96
C THR A 296 -7.18 -2.87 -1.90
N ASN A 297 -7.79 -4.06 -2.06
CA ASN A 297 -7.24 -5.17 -2.86
C ASN A 297 -5.81 -5.60 -2.43
N CYS A 298 -5.53 -5.55 -1.13
CA CYS A 298 -4.23 -5.99 -0.58
C CYS A 298 -4.04 -7.52 -0.59
N ARG A 299 -5.12 -8.29 -0.76
CA ARG A 299 -5.18 -9.75 -0.93
C ARG A 299 -4.77 -10.59 0.29
N TYR A 300 -4.57 -10.00 1.47
CA TYR A 300 -4.21 -10.77 2.68
C TYR A 300 -5.27 -11.82 3.07
N CYS A 301 -6.55 -11.54 2.77
CA CYS A 301 -7.68 -12.44 3.02
C CYS A 301 -7.77 -13.65 2.06
N VAL A 302 -6.99 -13.71 0.97
CA VAL A 302 -7.16 -14.73 -0.09
C VAL A 302 -6.49 -16.04 0.28
N LYS A 303 -5.23 -15.98 0.74
CA LYS A 303 -4.35 -17.13 0.94
C LYS A 303 -4.92 -18.18 1.90
N ASP A 304 -5.56 -17.70 2.96
CA ASP A 304 -6.02 -18.54 4.07
C ASP A 304 -7.53 -18.83 4.01
N CYS A 305 -8.19 -18.50 2.89
CA CYS A 305 -9.59 -18.84 2.68
C CYS A 305 -9.73 -20.33 2.33
N PRO A 306 -10.37 -21.17 3.19
CA PRO A 306 -10.46 -22.61 2.95
C PRO A 306 -11.34 -22.98 1.76
N GLN A 307 -12.22 -22.07 1.32
CA GLN A 307 -13.12 -22.26 0.19
C GLN A 307 -12.59 -21.59 -1.10
N GLY A 308 -11.44 -20.91 -1.05
CA GLY A 308 -10.86 -20.24 -2.20
C GLY A 308 -11.73 -19.10 -2.75
N VAL A 309 -12.55 -18.47 -1.91
CA VAL A 309 -13.40 -17.33 -2.33
C VAL A 309 -12.55 -16.20 -2.86
N VAL A 310 -12.90 -15.67 -4.04
CA VAL A 310 -12.16 -14.55 -4.66
C VAL A 310 -12.55 -13.21 -4.05
N ILE A 311 -12.37 -13.09 -2.72
CA ILE A 311 -12.89 -12.02 -1.88
C ILE A 311 -12.64 -10.61 -2.45
N PRO A 312 -11.42 -10.17 -2.78
CA PRO A 312 -11.20 -8.81 -3.27
C PRO A 312 -11.93 -8.50 -4.59
N THR A 313 -12.05 -9.49 -5.46
CA THR A 313 -12.81 -9.36 -6.72
C THR A 313 -14.28 -9.11 -6.43
N ILE A 314 -14.87 -9.89 -5.54
CA ILE A 314 -16.29 -9.78 -5.15
C ILE A 314 -16.56 -8.42 -4.49
N LEU A 315 -15.72 -8.00 -3.54
CA LEU A 315 -15.84 -6.69 -2.89
C LEU A 315 -15.66 -5.53 -3.89
N GLY A 316 -14.80 -5.70 -4.89
CA GLY A 316 -14.66 -4.77 -6.00
C GLY A 316 -15.93 -4.65 -6.85
N LEU A 317 -16.61 -5.77 -7.11
CA LEU A 317 -17.87 -5.79 -7.86
C LEU A 317 -19.02 -5.14 -7.09
N LEU A 318 -19.12 -5.32 -5.76
CA LEU A 318 -20.05 -4.56 -4.92
C LEU A 318 -19.84 -3.06 -5.05
N ASN A 319 -18.59 -2.61 -4.99
CA ASN A 319 -18.27 -1.20 -5.20
C ASN A 319 -18.62 -0.73 -6.62
N LEU A 320 -18.38 -1.56 -7.63
CA LEU A 320 -18.72 -1.24 -9.02
C LEU A 320 -20.25 -1.09 -9.20
N GLU A 321 -21.05 -1.91 -8.52
CA GLU A 321 -22.51 -1.75 -8.51
C GLU A 321 -22.90 -0.36 -7.95
N LEU A 322 -22.32 0.06 -6.83
CA LEU A 322 -22.54 1.38 -6.26
C LEU A 322 -22.11 2.53 -7.18
N MET A 323 -21.01 2.34 -7.92
CA MET A 323 -20.48 3.35 -8.83
C MET A 323 -21.31 3.49 -10.10
N THR A 324 -21.81 2.38 -10.63
CA THR A 324 -22.51 2.33 -11.94
C THR A 324 -24.03 2.37 -11.79
N GLU A 325 -24.54 2.09 -10.60
CA GLU A 325 -25.96 1.89 -10.31
C GLU A 325 -26.62 0.86 -11.26
N ASN A 326 -25.82 -0.10 -11.79
CA ASN A 326 -26.23 -1.06 -12.80
C ASN A 326 -25.93 -2.50 -12.37
N ARG A 327 -26.80 -3.03 -11.48
CA ARG A 327 -26.69 -4.40 -10.97
C ARG A 327 -26.65 -5.47 -12.10
N ALA A 328 -27.44 -5.30 -13.14
CA ALA A 328 -27.49 -6.28 -14.22
C ALA A 328 -26.15 -6.40 -14.96
N PHE A 329 -25.48 -5.29 -15.20
CA PHE A 329 -24.13 -5.26 -15.77
C PHE A 329 -23.12 -5.94 -14.85
N VAL A 330 -23.13 -5.58 -13.55
CA VAL A 330 -22.19 -6.14 -12.59
C VAL A 330 -22.42 -7.62 -12.33
N LYS A 331 -23.68 -8.07 -12.30
CA LYS A 331 -24.03 -9.51 -12.26
C LYS A 331 -23.45 -10.27 -13.45
N GLY A 332 -23.47 -9.67 -14.64
CA GLY A 332 -22.81 -10.22 -15.84
C GLY A 332 -21.28 -10.38 -15.65
N LEU A 333 -20.61 -9.39 -15.03
CA LEU A 333 -19.19 -9.48 -14.71
C LEU A 333 -18.93 -10.53 -13.62
N TYR A 334 -19.73 -10.56 -12.58
CA TYR A 334 -19.62 -11.51 -11.48
C TYR A 334 -19.63 -12.97 -11.97
N SER A 335 -20.52 -13.30 -12.90
CA SER A 335 -20.70 -14.67 -13.40
C SER A 335 -19.43 -15.33 -13.95
N TRP A 336 -18.44 -14.55 -14.39
CA TRP A 336 -17.16 -15.07 -14.86
C TRP A 336 -15.97 -14.68 -13.99
N GLN A 337 -15.95 -13.48 -13.39
CA GLN A 337 -14.84 -13.05 -12.52
C GLN A 337 -14.84 -13.76 -11.18
N ALA A 338 -16.02 -14.08 -10.62
CA ALA A 338 -16.14 -14.79 -9.35
C ALA A 338 -16.28 -16.32 -9.53
N ALA A 339 -16.35 -16.82 -10.76
CA ALA A 339 -16.50 -18.26 -11.02
C ALA A 339 -15.48 -19.17 -10.31
N PRO A 340 -14.20 -18.79 -10.13
CA PRO A 340 -13.23 -19.63 -9.40
C PRO A 340 -13.54 -19.84 -7.92
N GLY A 341 -14.28 -18.91 -7.29
CA GLY A 341 -14.64 -18.97 -5.87
C GLY A 341 -15.77 -17.99 -5.56
N PRO A 342 -17.03 -18.33 -5.87
CA PRO A 342 -18.17 -17.44 -5.69
C PRO A 342 -18.49 -17.19 -4.21
N ALA A 343 -19.23 -16.11 -3.94
CA ALA A 343 -19.56 -15.64 -2.62
C ALA A 343 -20.34 -16.67 -1.79
N SER A 344 -21.29 -17.38 -2.42
CA SER A 344 -22.11 -18.42 -1.79
C SER A 344 -21.33 -19.62 -1.26
N THR A 345 -20.09 -19.81 -1.67
CA THR A 345 -19.23 -20.88 -1.10
C THR A 345 -18.63 -20.52 0.26
N CYS A 346 -18.82 -19.29 0.73
CA CYS A 346 -18.35 -18.86 2.06
C CYS A 346 -18.99 -19.68 3.17
N ILE A 347 -18.16 -20.19 4.08
CA ILE A 347 -18.60 -20.95 5.27
C ILE A 347 -18.57 -20.12 6.57
N ALA A 348 -18.45 -18.80 6.45
CA ALA A 348 -18.45 -17.87 7.57
C ALA A 348 -17.40 -18.17 8.67
N CYS A 349 -16.21 -18.67 8.31
CA CYS A 349 -15.17 -19.03 9.29
C CYS A 349 -14.43 -17.83 9.91
N GLY A 350 -14.62 -16.60 9.40
CA GLY A 350 -14.03 -15.36 9.93
C GLY A 350 -12.51 -15.17 9.69
N THR A 351 -11.80 -16.15 9.13
CA THR A 351 -10.34 -16.06 8.91
C THR A 351 -9.95 -14.82 8.08
N CYS A 352 -10.73 -14.50 7.05
CA CYS A 352 -10.48 -13.35 6.18
C CYS A 352 -10.63 -11.99 6.90
N GLU A 353 -11.54 -11.90 7.86
CA GLU A 353 -11.78 -10.69 8.67
C GLU A 353 -10.64 -10.44 9.65
N ALA A 354 -10.15 -11.50 10.32
CA ALA A 354 -8.97 -11.42 11.18
C ALA A 354 -7.71 -10.94 10.46
N MET A 355 -7.62 -11.20 9.13
CA MET A 355 -6.50 -10.77 8.29
C MET A 355 -6.72 -9.43 7.62
N CYS A 356 -7.93 -8.86 7.66
CA CYS A 356 -8.27 -7.66 6.93
C CYS A 356 -7.74 -6.39 7.63
N PRO A 357 -6.78 -5.65 7.04
CA PRO A 357 -6.25 -4.44 7.65
C PRO A 357 -7.24 -3.26 7.61
N GLN A 358 -8.37 -3.41 6.89
CA GLN A 358 -9.41 -2.40 6.79
C GLN A 358 -10.61 -2.67 7.71
N GLY A 359 -10.57 -3.71 8.53
CA GLY A 359 -11.66 -4.08 9.43
C GLY A 359 -13.01 -4.36 8.74
N ILE A 360 -12.96 -4.86 7.50
CA ILE A 360 -14.18 -5.14 6.72
C ILE A 360 -14.90 -6.35 7.31
N ASP A 361 -16.21 -6.23 7.55
CA ASP A 361 -17.11 -7.36 7.78
C ASP A 361 -17.30 -8.14 6.46
N ILE A 362 -16.28 -8.95 6.14
CA ILE A 362 -16.17 -9.64 4.85
C ILE A 362 -17.28 -10.68 4.70
N VAL A 363 -17.61 -11.41 5.75
CA VAL A 363 -18.64 -12.45 5.72
C VAL A 363 -19.97 -11.84 5.31
N HIS A 364 -20.37 -10.76 5.97
CA HIS A 364 -21.60 -10.03 5.62
C HIS A 364 -21.56 -9.49 4.18
N GLN A 365 -20.43 -8.92 3.74
CA GLN A 365 -20.31 -8.43 2.36
C GLN A 365 -20.41 -9.54 1.31
N LEU A 366 -19.94 -10.74 1.62
CA LEU A 366 -20.10 -11.90 0.74
C LEU A 366 -21.55 -12.38 0.69
N GLU A 367 -22.29 -12.33 1.81
CA GLU A 367 -23.74 -12.60 1.84
C GLU A 367 -24.49 -11.61 0.94
N VAL A 368 -24.21 -10.30 1.07
CA VAL A 368 -24.78 -9.27 0.19
C VAL A 368 -24.45 -9.53 -1.27
N ALA A 369 -23.22 -9.90 -1.58
CA ALA A 369 -22.81 -10.18 -2.97
C ALA A 369 -23.53 -11.41 -3.54
N ALA A 370 -23.71 -12.47 -2.76
CA ALA A 370 -24.49 -13.64 -3.15
C ALA A 370 -25.95 -13.26 -3.46
N GLU A 371 -26.60 -12.48 -2.59
CA GLU A 371 -27.96 -11.98 -2.81
C GLU A 371 -28.08 -11.12 -4.08
N HIS A 372 -27.07 -10.29 -4.36
CA HIS A 372 -27.10 -9.35 -5.49
C HIS A 372 -26.80 -10.01 -6.82
N PHE A 373 -25.89 -10.97 -6.84
CA PHE A 373 -25.26 -11.44 -8.08
C PHE A 373 -25.49 -12.93 -8.38
N GLU A 374 -25.90 -13.74 -7.43
CA GLU A 374 -26.22 -15.17 -7.64
C GLU A 374 -27.73 -15.42 -7.68
#